data_492d76a312b3c6554182a198dff765c7
#
_entry.id   492d76a312b3c6554182a198dff765c7
#
_cell.length_a   1.000
_cell.length_b   1.000
_cell.length_c   1.000
_cell.angle_alpha   90.00
_cell.angle_beta   90.00
_cell.angle_gamma   90.00
#
_symmetry.space_group_name_H-M   'P 1'
#
loop_
_entity.id
_entity.type
_entity.pdbx_description
1 polymer ?
#
loop_
_entity_poly.entity_id
_entity_poly.type
_entity_poly.pdbx_seq_one_letter_code
_entity_poly.pdbx_strand_id
1 'polypeptide(L)' 'MNEFQLTLTNILQRRGMSVDDLVEKTGYNLVFFESILTGKSRQIPVDFFLRVARVLDLSEEEKDALVCSWAFGRA' A
#
# COMPACT_ATOMS: atom_id res chain seq x y z
N MET A 1 7.05 -0.78 12.70
CA MET A 1 6.09 -0.64 11.60
C MET A 1 6.12 0.80 11.11
N ASN A 2 6.30 1.02 9.81
CA ASN A 2 6.36 2.38 9.28
C ASN A 2 4.95 2.92 8.99
N GLU A 3 4.87 4.23 8.76
CA GLU A 3 3.59 4.90 8.53
C GLU A 3 2.83 4.34 7.34
N PHE A 4 3.54 4.03 6.26
CA PHE A 4 2.92 3.50 5.06
C PHE A 4 2.28 2.15 5.33
N GLN A 5 3.00 1.26 6.00
CA GLN A 5 2.51 -0.06 6.35
C GLN A 5 1.27 0.03 7.24
N LEU A 6 1.34 0.91 8.23
CA LEU A 6 0.23 1.11 9.15
C LEU A 6 -1.01 1.64 8.44
N THR A 7 -0.83 2.64 7.59
CA THR A 7 -1.93 3.24 6.83
C THR A 7 -2.59 2.22 5.92
N LEU A 8 -1.78 1.47 5.18
CA LEU A 8 -2.31 0.45 4.28
C LEU A 8 -3.02 -0.65 5.04
N THR A 9 -2.45 -1.11 6.16
CA THR A 9 -3.06 -2.14 6.99
C THR A 9 -4.43 -1.70 7.51
N ASN A 10 -4.53 -0.45 7.96
CA ASN A 10 -5.80 0.09 8.44
C ASN A 10 -6.86 0.11 7.34
N ILE A 11 -6.47 0.50 6.13
CA ILE A 11 -7.39 0.51 4.99
C ILE A 11 -7.87 -0.91 4.69
N LEU A 12 -6.95 -1.87 4.68
CA LEU A 12 -7.29 -3.27 4.42
C LEU A 12 -8.26 -3.82 5.47
N GLN A 13 -8.03 -3.50 6.74
CA GLN A 13 -8.90 -3.94 7.82
C GLN A 13 -10.32 -3.41 7.65
N ARG A 14 -10.45 -2.16 7.24
CA ARG A 14 -11.77 -1.56 7.00
C ARG A 14 -12.54 -2.28 5.90
N ARG A 15 -11.82 -2.88 4.96
CA ARG A 15 -12.41 -3.59 3.83
C ARG A 15 -12.49 -5.09 4.03
N GLY A 16 -12.06 -5.58 5.20
CA GLY A 16 -12.05 -7.01 5.49
C GLY A 16 -11.11 -7.79 4.60
N MET A 17 -10.01 -7.19 4.17
CA MET A 17 -9.02 -7.81 3.31
C MET A 17 -7.69 -8.00 4.02
N SER A 18 -6.96 -9.04 3.62
CA SER A 18 -5.59 -9.26 4.09
C SER A 18 -4.59 -8.76 3.05
N VAL A 19 -3.32 -8.68 3.45
CA VAL A 19 -2.24 -8.34 2.52
C VAL A 19 -2.15 -9.39 1.40
N ASP A 20 -2.34 -10.66 1.74
CA ASP A 20 -2.30 -11.74 0.75
C ASP A 20 -3.39 -11.55 -0.32
N ASP A 21 -4.58 -11.17 0.10
CA ASP A 21 -5.68 -10.89 -0.83
C ASP A 21 -5.32 -9.74 -1.77
N LEU A 22 -4.71 -8.69 -1.22
CA LEU A 22 -4.31 -7.53 -2.02
C LEU A 22 -3.22 -7.90 -3.02
N VAL A 23 -2.22 -8.67 -2.60
CA VAL A 23 -1.16 -9.14 -3.48
C VAL A 23 -1.75 -9.92 -4.66
N GLU A 24 -2.67 -10.83 -4.38
CA GLU A 24 -3.30 -11.64 -5.40
C GLU A 24 -4.08 -10.78 -6.40
N LYS A 25 -4.83 -9.81 -5.90
CA LYS A 25 -5.66 -8.96 -6.74
C LYS A 25 -4.85 -7.99 -7.58
N THR A 26 -3.70 -7.52 -7.07
CA THR A 26 -2.84 -6.60 -7.83
C THR A 26 -1.96 -7.31 -8.84
N GLY A 27 -1.73 -8.60 -8.67
CA GLY A 27 -0.86 -9.37 -9.56
C GLY A 27 0.62 -9.23 -9.28
N TYR A 28 1.01 -8.55 -8.21
CA TYR A 28 2.40 -8.49 -7.78
C TYR A 28 2.75 -9.75 -6.99
N ASN A 29 4.04 -10.01 -6.82
CA ASN A 29 4.44 -11.12 -5.95
C ASN A 29 4.59 -10.64 -4.50
N LEU A 30 4.51 -11.58 -3.58
CA LEU A 30 4.54 -11.28 -2.15
C LEU A 30 5.87 -10.64 -1.73
N VAL A 31 6.98 -11.11 -2.27
CA VAL A 31 8.30 -10.58 -1.93
C VAL A 31 8.41 -9.11 -2.28
N PHE A 32 7.94 -8.74 -3.47
CA PHE A 32 7.94 -7.35 -3.93
C PHE A 32 7.07 -6.50 -2.99
N PHE A 33 5.89 -6.99 -2.67
CA PHE A 33 4.96 -6.27 -1.81
C PHE A 33 5.54 -6.06 -0.41
N GLU A 34 6.13 -7.09 0.16
CA GLU A 34 6.76 -7.01 1.48
C GLU A 34 7.93 -6.03 1.49
N SER A 35 8.71 -5.98 0.41
CA SER A 35 9.81 -5.02 0.30
C SER A 35 9.32 -3.59 0.41
N ILE A 36 8.17 -3.30 -0.19
CA ILE A 36 7.56 -1.98 -0.10
C ILE A 36 7.03 -1.72 1.30
N LEU A 37 6.32 -2.68 1.88
CA LEU A 37 5.70 -2.52 3.19
C LEU A 37 6.74 -2.33 4.30
N THR A 38 7.85 -3.04 4.22
CA THR A 38 8.88 -2.97 5.25
C THR A 38 9.86 -1.81 5.05
N GLY A 39 9.72 -1.07 3.96
CA GLY A 39 10.59 0.06 3.67
C GLY A 39 11.94 -0.31 3.08
N LYS A 40 12.14 -1.56 2.71
CA LYS A 40 13.38 -2.00 2.05
C LYS A 40 13.50 -1.41 0.65
N SER A 41 12.38 -1.29 -0.04
CA SER A 41 12.34 -0.64 -1.33
C SER A 41 12.19 0.86 -1.13
N ARG A 42 13.10 1.65 -1.68
CA ARG A 42 13.08 3.10 -1.51
C ARG A 42 12.19 3.80 -2.53
N GLN A 43 11.83 3.10 -3.58
CA GLN A 43 11.01 3.65 -4.63
C GLN A 43 9.79 2.77 -4.84
N ILE A 44 8.63 3.41 -4.91
CA ILE A 44 7.41 2.72 -5.29
C ILE A 44 7.05 3.19 -6.68
N PRO A 45 6.84 2.29 -7.63
CA PRO A 45 6.34 2.69 -8.95
C PRO A 45 5.00 3.39 -8.81
N VAL A 46 4.79 4.44 -9.59
CA VAL A 46 3.48 5.12 -9.62
C VAL A 46 2.37 4.12 -9.92
N ASP A 47 2.65 3.16 -10.78
CA ASP A 47 1.73 2.10 -11.14
C ASP A 47 1.25 1.29 -9.94
N PHE A 48 2.12 1.09 -8.94
CA PHE A 48 1.76 0.39 -7.70
C PHE A 48 0.62 1.11 -6.98
N PHE A 49 0.76 2.41 -6.78
CA PHE A 49 -0.28 3.20 -6.13
C PHE A 49 -1.59 3.18 -6.91
N LEU A 50 -1.50 3.29 -8.23
CA LEU A 50 -2.69 3.27 -9.08
C LEU A 50 -3.41 1.92 -9.00
N ARG A 51 -2.66 0.83 -9.01
CA ARG A 51 -3.26 -0.51 -8.89
C ARG A 51 -3.92 -0.73 -7.55
N VAL A 52 -3.22 -0.39 -6.48
CA VAL A 52 -3.77 -0.53 -5.14
C VAL A 52 -5.02 0.32 -5.00
N ALA A 53 -4.98 1.56 -5.48
CA ALA A 53 -6.13 2.45 -5.41
C ALA A 53 -7.33 1.88 -6.18
N ARG A 54 -7.07 1.28 -7.34
CA ARG A 54 -8.13 0.69 -8.16
C ARG A 54 -8.73 -0.55 -7.51
N VAL A 55 -7.86 -1.45 -7.03
CA VAL A 55 -8.29 -2.71 -6.41
C VAL A 55 -9.13 -2.45 -5.15
N LEU A 56 -8.71 -1.49 -4.35
CA LEU A 56 -9.37 -1.15 -3.09
C LEU A 56 -10.46 -0.09 -3.24
N ASP A 57 -10.60 0.49 -4.43
CA ASP A 57 -11.55 1.56 -4.70
C ASP A 57 -11.38 2.69 -3.68
N LEU A 58 -10.16 3.19 -3.56
CA LEU A 58 -9.81 4.21 -2.57
C LEU A 58 -10.44 5.56 -2.91
N SER A 59 -10.90 6.25 -1.86
CA SER A 59 -11.32 7.63 -1.99
C SER A 59 -10.10 8.54 -2.20
N GLU A 60 -10.35 9.79 -2.58
CA GLU A 60 -9.26 10.76 -2.73
C GLU A 60 -8.50 10.95 -1.42
N GLU A 61 -9.23 10.98 -0.31
CA GLU A 61 -8.61 11.10 1.02
C GLU A 61 -7.71 9.91 1.33
N GLU A 62 -8.15 8.72 1.02
CA GLU A 62 -7.37 7.51 1.26
C GLU A 62 -6.13 7.46 0.38
N LYS A 63 -6.24 7.87 -0.89
CA LYS A 63 -5.09 7.96 -1.79
C LYS A 63 -4.07 8.94 -1.25
N ASP A 64 -4.53 10.12 -0.84
CA ASP A 64 -3.65 11.16 -0.30
C ASP A 64 -2.97 10.66 0.97
N ALA A 65 -3.70 9.98 1.85
CA ALA A 65 -3.14 9.43 3.08
C ALA A 65 -2.03 8.42 2.78
N LEU A 66 -2.22 7.56 1.80
CA LEU A 66 -1.19 6.59 1.42
C LEU A 66 0.05 7.26 0.86
N VAL A 67 -0.13 8.21 -0.05
CA VAL A 67 1.00 8.92 -0.66
C VAL A 67 1.77 9.70 0.41
N CYS A 68 1.05 10.41 1.28
CA CYS A 68 1.68 11.16 2.36
C CYS A 68 2.42 10.25 3.32
N SER A 69 1.83 9.12 3.68
CA SER A 69 2.48 8.18 4.60
C SER A 69 3.76 7.61 4.01
N TRP A 70 3.79 7.39 2.71
CA TRP A 70 5.00 6.95 2.04
C TRP A 70 6.08 8.03 2.09
N ALA A 71 5.71 9.26 1.77
CA ALA A 71 6.65 10.38 1.77
C ALA A 71 7.23 10.64 3.15
N PHE A 72 6.39 10.63 4.19
CA PHE A 72 6.84 10.86 5.56
C PHE A 72 7.59 9.66 6.13
N GLY A 73 7.16 8.46 5.79
CA GLY A 73 7.79 7.24 6.27
C GLY A 73 9.22 7.05 5.78
N ARG A 74 9.64 7.82 4.78
CA ARG A 74 11.01 7.78 4.24
C ARG A 74 11.98 8.70 4.98
N ALA A 75 11.46 9.59 5.74
CA ALA A 75 12.28 10.58 6.45
C ALA A 75 13.17 9.98 7.54
#